data_5610a013ad061dc9abcb9a6158eff4b9
#
_entry.id   5610a013ad061dc9abcb9a6158eff4b9
#
_cell.length_a   1.000
_cell.length_b   1.000
_cell.length_c   1.000
_cell.angle_alpha   90.00
_cell.angle_beta   90.00
_cell.angle_gamma   90.00
#
_symmetry.space_group_name_H-M   'P 1'
#
loop_
_entity.id
_entity.type
_entity.pdbx_description
1 polymer ?
#
loop_
_entity_poly.entity_id
_entity_poly.type
_entity_poly.pdbx_seq_one_letter_code
_entity_poly.pdbx_strand_id
1 'polypeptide(L)'
;MKKWIIITVLAMTATLVSAQKENWYQLGFKVSTQFPVVHDYSDVDYLTGTRTVHFGGYFRAGKYVFGEIGFGYQYFKNRFRVTLPNDSITDDLVENRYLVIPVKVVGDVRITKKISFMPQVGISYQPLLKVTENTLGYSKENIEKNWILLTAGFDMKFGFITIGVDYRYSFQHFFRNKDGKKPQYIGISAGVIF
;
A
#
# COMPACT_ATOMS: atom_id res chain seq x y z
N MET A 1 -16.47 -25.19 -1.86
CA MET A 1 -15.74 -24.54 -0.75
C MET A 1 -15.63 -23.01 -0.90
N LYS A 2 -15.23 -22.44 -2.05
CA LYS A 2 -15.05 -20.97 -2.21
C LYS A 2 -16.32 -20.14 -1.94
N LYS A 3 -17.51 -20.61 -2.32
CA LYS A 3 -18.78 -19.89 -2.11
C LYS A 3 -19.16 -19.76 -0.62
N TRP A 4 -18.86 -20.77 0.18
CA TRP A 4 -19.16 -20.76 1.61
C TRP A 4 -18.29 -19.81 2.41
N ILE A 5 -17.02 -19.64 2.02
CA ILE A 5 -16.13 -18.65 2.66
C ILE A 5 -16.66 -17.23 2.46
N ILE A 6 -17.13 -16.91 1.25
CA ILE A 6 -17.70 -15.58 0.94
C ILE A 6 -18.98 -15.35 1.74
N ILE A 7 -19.86 -16.35 1.85
CA ILE A 7 -21.11 -16.25 2.62
C ILE A 7 -20.81 -16.10 4.12
N THR A 8 -19.84 -16.84 4.65
CA THR A 8 -19.45 -16.73 6.06
C THR A 8 -18.84 -15.36 6.38
N VAL A 9 -18.01 -14.82 5.49
CA VAL A 9 -17.45 -13.47 5.64
C VAL A 9 -18.57 -12.42 5.56
N LEU A 10 -19.51 -12.54 4.64
CA LEU A 10 -20.66 -11.65 4.51
C LEU A 10 -21.61 -11.76 5.74
N ALA A 11 -21.86 -12.96 6.25
CA ALA A 11 -22.67 -13.17 7.44
C ALA A 11 -22.00 -12.62 8.71
N MET A 12 -20.68 -12.80 8.87
CA MET A 12 -19.91 -12.19 9.97
C MET A 12 -19.93 -10.65 9.90
N THR A 13 -19.86 -10.07 8.72
CA THR A 13 -19.97 -8.61 8.58
C THR A 13 -21.38 -8.12 8.91
N ALA A 14 -22.43 -8.86 8.56
CA ALA A 14 -23.82 -8.48 8.83
C ALA A 14 -24.21 -8.56 10.32
N THR A 15 -23.68 -9.51 11.09
CA THR A 15 -23.97 -9.64 12.53
C THR A 15 -23.26 -8.60 13.40
N LEU A 16 -22.14 -8.05 12.94
CA LEU A 16 -21.39 -6.99 13.63
C LEU A 16 -22.03 -5.60 13.49
N VAL A 17 -22.99 -5.46 12.57
CA VAL A 17 -23.66 -4.19 12.24
C VAL A 17 -24.64 -3.72 13.33
N SER A 18 -25.10 -4.58 14.23
CA SER A 18 -26.22 -4.26 15.14
C SER A 18 -25.90 -3.49 16.42
N ALA A 19 -24.64 -3.23 16.76
CA ALA A 19 -24.26 -2.86 18.12
C ALA A 19 -23.68 -1.46 18.39
N GLN A 20 -23.54 -0.56 17.39
CA GLN A 20 -22.74 0.64 17.63
C GLN A 20 -23.39 1.95 17.15
N LYS A 21 -23.51 2.89 18.09
CA LYS A 21 -23.93 4.28 17.85
C LYS A 21 -22.69 5.13 17.66
N GLU A 22 -22.41 5.68 16.45
CA GLU A 22 -21.30 6.62 16.27
C GLU A 22 -21.20 7.35 14.93
N ASN A 23 -20.19 8.20 14.84
CA ASN A 23 -19.95 9.18 13.79
C ASN A 23 -19.93 8.56 12.38
N TRP A 24 -20.69 9.17 11.48
CA TRP A 24 -20.80 8.78 10.09
C TRP A 24 -19.56 9.09 9.26
N TYR A 25 -18.63 9.84 9.82
CA TYR A 25 -17.39 10.23 9.13
C TYR A 25 -16.20 10.25 10.10
N GLN A 26 -15.06 10.03 9.56
CA GLN A 26 -13.78 10.08 10.26
C GLN A 26 -12.75 10.71 9.36
N LEU A 27 -11.88 11.52 9.94
CA LEU A 27 -10.67 12.04 9.30
C LEU A 27 -9.45 11.40 9.94
N GLY A 28 -8.41 11.16 9.16
CA GLY A 28 -7.18 10.62 9.74
C GLY A 28 -5.96 10.95 8.92
N PHE A 29 -4.80 10.75 9.56
CA PHE A 29 -3.49 10.84 8.95
C PHE A 29 -2.71 9.57 9.25
N LYS A 30 -1.93 9.12 8.28
CA LYS A 30 -1.15 7.89 8.37
C LYS A 30 0.23 8.08 7.79
N VAL A 31 1.23 7.57 8.49
CA VAL A 31 2.59 7.39 7.99
C VAL A 31 2.86 5.90 7.90
N SER A 32 3.48 5.45 6.82
CA SER A 32 3.84 4.04 6.67
C SER A 32 5.19 3.85 6.01
N THR A 33 5.82 2.72 6.29
CA THR A 33 6.96 2.19 5.56
C THR A 33 6.57 0.89 4.87
N GLN A 34 7.24 0.56 3.76
CA GLN A 34 6.95 -0.65 2.98
C GLN A 34 8.23 -1.42 2.74
N PHE A 35 8.11 -2.74 2.82
CA PHE A 35 9.18 -3.69 2.58
C PHE A 35 8.82 -4.53 1.36
N PRO A 36 9.70 -4.63 0.35
CA PRO A 36 9.45 -5.47 -0.81
C PRO A 36 9.47 -6.94 -0.41
N VAL A 37 8.55 -7.71 -0.98
CA VAL A 37 8.51 -9.18 -0.88
C VAL A 37 9.18 -9.81 -2.09
N VAL A 38 9.13 -9.12 -3.24
CA VAL A 38 9.74 -9.53 -4.49
C VAL A 38 10.94 -8.65 -4.78
N HIS A 39 12.07 -9.27 -5.15
CA HIS A 39 13.33 -8.59 -5.43
C HIS A 39 13.75 -8.66 -6.90
N ASP A 40 13.23 -9.63 -7.66
CA ASP A 40 13.53 -9.79 -9.09
C ASP A 40 12.52 -9.01 -9.91
N TYR A 41 12.93 -7.88 -10.48
CA TYR A 41 12.06 -7.07 -11.34
C TYR A 41 12.35 -7.26 -12.83
N SER A 42 13.47 -7.86 -13.18
CA SER A 42 13.82 -8.37 -14.51
C SER A 42 15.00 -9.34 -14.40
N ASP A 43 15.38 -9.99 -15.49
CA ASP A 43 16.50 -10.94 -15.54
C ASP A 43 17.86 -10.28 -15.19
N VAL A 44 17.96 -8.97 -15.34
CA VAL A 44 19.21 -8.22 -15.12
C VAL A 44 19.14 -7.21 -13.97
N ASP A 45 17.93 -6.93 -13.43
CA ASP A 45 17.73 -5.91 -12.40
C ASP A 45 17.23 -6.57 -11.11
N TYR A 46 18.11 -6.62 -10.13
CA TYR A 46 17.81 -7.17 -8.82
C TYR A 46 17.74 -6.07 -7.76
N LEU A 47 16.65 -6.04 -7.01
CA LEU A 47 16.46 -5.09 -5.92
C LEU A 47 17.24 -5.54 -4.68
N THR A 48 18.28 -4.80 -4.30
CA THR A 48 19.12 -5.11 -3.14
C THR A 48 18.71 -4.38 -1.87
N GLY A 49 17.90 -3.35 -2.00
CA GLY A 49 17.39 -2.63 -0.84
C GLY A 49 16.35 -1.59 -1.21
N THR A 50 15.41 -1.39 -0.30
CA THR A 50 14.37 -0.37 -0.45
C THR A 50 14.15 0.36 0.86
N ARG A 51 14.04 1.68 0.77
CA ARG A 51 13.51 2.53 1.84
C ARG A 51 12.30 3.24 1.30
N THR A 52 11.16 3.03 1.93
CA THR A 52 9.91 3.64 1.53
C THR A 52 9.32 4.40 2.69
N VAL A 53 8.90 5.62 2.42
CA VAL A 53 8.11 6.41 3.36
C VAL A 53 6.88 6.89 2.62
N HIS A 54 5.72 6.65 3.21
CA HIS A 54 4.45 7.18 2.76
C HIS A 54 3.82 7.98 3.89
N PHE A 55 3.24 9.12 3.56
CA PHE A 55 2.41 9.91 4.46
C PHE A 55 1.19 10.42 3.71
N GLY A 56 0.06 10.45 4.38
CA GLY A 56 -1.18 10.89 3.75
C GLY A 56 -2.31 11.08 4.73
N GLY A 57 -3.31 11.84 4.26
CA GLY A 57 -4.59 12.00 4.92
C GLY A 57 -5.65 11.13 4.28
N TYR A 58 -6.67 10.79 5.04
CA TYR A 58 -7.81 10.04 4.55
C TYR A 58 -9.10 10.49 5.21
N PHE A 59 -10.17 10.33 4.46
CA PHE A 59 -11.55 10.51 4.91
C PHE A 59 -12.28 9.18 4.82
N ARG A 60 -13.05 8.85 5.85
CA ARG A 60 -13.94 7.68 5.91
C ARG A 60 -15.36 8.13 6.11
N ALA A 61 -16.27 7.50 5.38
CA ALA A 61 -17.71 7.67 5.58
C ALA A 61 -18.38 6.30 5.71
N GLY A 62 -19.27 6.17 6.70
CA GLY A 62 -19.97 4.93 7.02
C GLY A 62 -20.29 4.82 8.51
N LYS A 63 -20.67 3.65 8.96
CA LYS A 63 -21.02 3.44 10.37
C LYS A 63 -20.25 2.29 11.02
N TYR A 64 -20.26 1.12 10.41
CA TYR A 64 -19.54 -0.09 10.82
C TYR A 64 -18.62 -0.60 9.73
N VAL A 65 -19.03 -0.30 8.51
CA VAL A 65 -18.25 -0.45 7.31
C VAL A 65 -18.12 0.93 6.70
N PHE A 66 -16.90 1.37 6.49
CA PHE A 66 -16.55 2.67 5.96
C PHE A 66 -16.03 2.53 4.52
N GLY A 67 -16.50 3.42 3.65
CA GLY A 67 -15.76 3.77 2.45
C GLY A 67 -14.63 4.74 2.85
N GLU A 68 -13.40 4.45 2.48
CA GLU A 68 -12.25 5.33 2.70
C GLU A 68 -11.73 5.84 1.36
N ILE A 69 -11.48 7.13 1.28
CA ILE A 69 -10.68 7.76 0.22
C ILE A 69 -9.56 8.55 0.87
N GLY A 70 -8.38 8.52 0.26
CA GLY A 70 -7.23 9.22 0.80
C GLY A 70 -6.43 9.93 -0.28
N PHE A 71 -5.49 10.72 0.20
CA PHE A 71 -4.52 11.43 -0.60
C PHE A 71 -3.18 11.46 0.15
N GLY A 72 -2.11 11.05 -0.52
CA GLY A 72 -0.81 10.95 0.12
C GLY A 72 0.34 11.07 -0.86
N TYR A 73 1.51 11.11 -0.29
CA TYR A 73 2.77 11.16 -0.99
C TYR A 73 3.64 9.99 -0.57
N GLN A 74 4.26 9.34 -1.53
CA GLN A 74 5.13 8.20 -1.31
C GLN A 74 6.50 8.43 -1.94
N TYR A 75 7.51 8.16 -1.16
CA TYR A 75 8.90 8.24 -1.54
C TYR A 75 9.51 6.85 -1.48
N PHE A 76 10.01 6.36 -2.61
CA PHE A 76 10.78 5.14 -2.72
C PHE A 76 12.24 5.45 -2.98
N LYS A 77 13.11 4.78 -2.28
CA LYS A 77 14.55 4.78 -2.52
C LYS A 77 14.99 3.34 -2.72
N ASN A 78 15.13 2.95 -3.97
CA ASN A 78 15.42 1.59 -4.38
C ASN A 78 16.90 1.49 -4.78
N ARG A 79 17.62 0.51 -4.24
CA ARG A 79 18.96 0.16 -4.70
C ARG A 79 18.85 -1.05 -5.61
N PHE A 80 19.22 -0.87 -6.86
CA PHE A 80 19.26 -1.92 -7.87
C PHE A 80 20.70 -2.38 -8.10
N ARG A 81 20.86 -3.68 -8.29
CA ARG A 81 22.06 -4.31 -8.83
C ARG A 81 21.75 -4.71 -10.26
N VAL A 82 22.58 -4.25 -11.18
CA VAL A 82 22.43 -4.50 -12.63
C VAL A 82 23.71 -5.13 -13.16
N THR A 83 23.56 -6.23 -13.91
CA THR A 83 24.64 -6.83 -14.66
C THR A 83 24.71 -6.18 -16.04
N LEU A 84 25.81 -5.52 -16.34
CA LEU A 84 26.04 -4.86 -17.64
C LEU A 84 26.45 -5.90 -18.70
N PRO A 85 26.36 -5.56 -20.01
CA PRO A 85 26.72 -6.47 -21.11
C PRO A 85 28.16 -6.97 -21.11
N ASN A 86 29.05 -6.33 -20.37
CA ASN A 86 30.47 -6.71 -20.18
C ASN A 86 30.69 -7.54 -18.91
N ASP A 87 29.65 -8.15 -18.34
CA ASP A 87 29.63 -8.90 -17.08
C ASP A 87 30.05 -8.09 -15.84
N SER A 88 30.21 -6.78 -15.96
CA SER A 88 30.43 -5.94 -14.78
C SER A 88 29.13 -5.73 -14.03
N ILE A 89 29.21 -5.73 -12.69
CA ILE A 89 28.08 -5.48 -11.80
C ILE A 89 28.16 -4.04 -11.32
N THR A 90 27.07 -3.32 -11.43
CA THR A 90 26.94 -1.98 -10.86
C THR A 90 25.72 -1.90 -9.95
N ASP A 91 25.90 -1.22 -8.83
CA ASP A 91 24.81 -0.93 -7.87
C ASP A 91 24.55 0.58 -7.90
N ASP A 92 23.29 0.98 -8.04
CA ASP A 92 22.92 2.39 -7.91
C ASP A 92 21.56 2.57 -7.24
N LEU A 93 21.32 3.79 -6.82
CA LEU A 93 20.20 4.22 -6.06
C LEU A 93 19.21 5.01 -6.93
N VAL A 94 18.01 4.47 -7.09
CA VAL A 94 16.95 5.09 -7.87
C VAL A 94 15.86 5.60 -6.92
N GLU A 95 15.63 6.89 -6.92
CA GLU A 95 14.58 7.51 -6.10
C GLU A 95 13.35 7.84 -6.93
N ASN A 96 12.22 7.32 -6.50
CA ASN A 96 10.93 7.51 -7.15
C ASN A 96 9.94 8.19 -6.20
N ARG A 97 9.15 9.10 -6.72
CA ARG A 97 8.14 9.83 -5.97
C ARG A 97 6.77 9.65 -6.60
N TYR A 98 5.80 9.24 -5.80
CA TYR A 98 4.43 8.97 -6.24
C TYR A 98 3.43 9.80 -5.45
N LEU A 99 2.40 10.24 -6.11
CA LEU A 99 1.14 10.58 -5.48
C LEU A 99 0.42 9.28 -5.15
N VAL A 100 -0.30 9.20 -4.05
CA VAL A 100 -1.04 7.99 -3.65
C VAL A 100 -2.50 8.36 -3.41
N ILE A 101 -3.38 7.73 -4.14
CA ILE A 101 -4.83 7.94 -4.02
C ILE A 101 -5.47 6.58 -3.70
N PRO A 102 -5.58 6.21 -2.40
CA PRO A 102 -6.23 4.98 -1.99
C PRO A 102 -7.75 5.13 -1.96
N VAL A 103 -8.44 4.07 -2.38
CA VAL A 103 -9.88 3.87 -2.17
C VAL A 103 -10.05 2.50 -1.53
N LYS A 104 -10.66 2.44 -0.35
CA LYS A 104 -10.77 1.21 0.44
C LYS A 104 -12.15 1.06 1.07
N VAL A 105 -12.44 -0.17 1.42
CA VAL A 105 -13.51 -0.54 2.35
C VAL A 105 -12.83 -0.97 3.66
N VAL A 106 -13.30 -0.42 4.76
CA VAL A 106 -12.73 -0.63 6.10
C VAL A 106 -13.85 -1.05 7.04
N GLY A 107 -13.68 -2.20 7.69
CA GLY A 107 -14.57 -2.62 8.79
C GLY A 107 -14.13 -1.97 10.11
N ASP A 108 -15.06 -1.74 11.04
CA ASP A 108 -14.74 -1.35 12.43
C ASP A 108 -15.34 -2.37 13.37
N VAL A 109 -14.54 -3.33 13.78
CA VAL A 109 -14.89 -4.37 14.74
C VAL A 109 -14.44 -3.93 16.13
N ARG A 110 -15.35 -3.44 16.93
CA ARG A 110 -15.04 -2.94 18.26
C ARG A 110 -14.81 -4.09 19.23
N ILE A 111 -13.59 -4.19 19.76
CA ILE A 111 -13.21 -5.17 20.78
C ILE A 111 -13.55 -4.63 22.18
N THR A 112 -13.26 -3.35 22.43
CA THR A 112 -13.60 -2.64 23.65
C THR A 112 -14.05 -1.22 23.33
N LYS A 113 -14.44 -0.43 24.32
CA LYS A 113 -14.77 1.00 24.12
C LYS A 113 -13.62 1.83 23.52
N LYS A 114 -12.37 1.38 23.64
CA LYS A 114 -11.19 2.11 23.18
C LYS A 114 -10.37 1.35 22.14
N ILE A 115 -10.68 0.08 21.89
CA ILE A 115 -9.90 -0.78 20.98
C ILE A 115 -10.82 -1.33 19.90
N SER A 116 -10.44 -1.13 18.65
CA SER A 116 -11.10 -1.72 17.48
C SER A 116 -10.11 -2.42 16.57
N PHE A 117 -10.52 -3.51 15.97
CA PHE A 117 -9.87 -4.18 14.85
C PHE A 117 -10.53 -3.71 13.56
N MET A 118 -9.74 -3.19 12.63
CA MET A 118 -10.22 -2.53 11.42
C MET A 118 -9.65 -3.22 10.17
N PRO A 119 -10.25 -4.36 9.73
CA PRO A 119 -9.86 -5.00 8.49
C PRO A 119 -10.14 -4.06 7.31
N GLN A 120 -9.26 -4.08 6.31
CA GLN A 120 -9.36 -3.21 5.16
C GLN A 120 -8.95 -3.92 3.88
N VAL A 121 -9.64 -3.59 2.79
CA VAL A 121 -9.31 -4.01 1.43
C VAL A 121 -9.64 -2.89 0.47
N GLY A 122 -8.84 -2.73 -0.57
CA GLY A 122 -9.08 -1.69 -1.56
C GLY A 122 -8.01 -1.64 -2.63
N ILE A 123 -8.04 -0.58 -3.39
CA ILE A 123 -7.07 -0.29 -4.43
C ILE A 123 -6.43 1.07 -4.17
N SER A 124 -5.21 1.26 -4.65
CA SER A 124 -4.59 2.58 -4.69
C SER A 124 -4.06 2.87 -6.08
N TYR A 125 -4.36 4.04 -6.59
CA TYR A 125 -3.79 4.59 -7.81
C TYR A 125 -2.57 5.45 -7.44
N GLN A 126 -1.44 5.19 -8.09
CA GLN A 126 -0.17 5.83 -7.75
C GLN A 126 0.53 6.36 -9.02
N PRO A 127 0.22 7.58 -9.47
CA PRO A 127 0.94 8.21 -10.56
C PRO A 127 2.34 8.64 -10.13
N LEU A 128 3.32 8.37 -10.99
CA LEU A 128 4.72 8.72 -10.81
C LEU A 128 4.93 10.23 -11.03
N LEU A 129 5.37 10.92 -10.01
CA LEU A 129 5.65 12.35 -10.06
C LEU A 129 7.07 12.63 -10.57
N LYS A 130 8.06 11.92 -10.02
CA LYS A 130 9.47 12.17 -10.32
C LYS A 130 10.31 10.89 -10.19
N VAL A 131 11.29 10.75 -11.06
CA VAL A 131 12.45 9.86 -10.90
C VAL A 131 13.68 10.76 -10.78
N THR A 132 14.54 10.47 -9.81
CA THR A 132 15.80 11.22 -9.66
C THR A 132 16.83 10.65 -10.64
N GLU A 133 17.70 11.51 -11.15
CA GLU A 133 18.82 11.10 -11.99
C GLU A 133 19.67 10.03 -11.28
N ASN A 134 20.07 9.02 -12.05
CA ASN A 134 20.85 7.87 -11.58
C ASN A 134 21.78 7.38 -12.68
N THR A 135 22.83 6.66 -12.30
CA THR A 135 23.87 6.16 -13.25
C THR A 135 23.34 5.02 -14.12
N LEU A 136 22.24 4.36 -13.70
CA LEU A 136 21.61 3.27 -14.46
C LEU A 136 20.74 3.76 -15.62
N GLY A 137 20.58 5.08 -15.79
CA GLY A 137 19.77 5.68 -16.87
C GLY A 137 18.26 5.46 -16.71
N TYR A 138 17.77 5.06 -15.53
CA TYR A 138 16.34 4.93 -15.29
C TYR A 138 15.66 6.30 -15.22
N SER A 139 14.60 6.43 -15.98
CA SER A 139 13.80 7.65 -16.12
C SER A 139 12.30 7.35 -16.01
N LYS A 140 11.49 8.38 -16.13
CA LYS A 140 10.04 8.22 -16.24
C LYS A 140 9.58 7.40 -17.46
N GLU A 141 10.46 7.19 -18.44
CA GLU A 141 10.12 6.41 -19.65
C GLU A 141 10.29 4.91 -19.41
N ASN A 142 11.21 4.53 -18.55
CA ASN A 142 11.55 3.14 -18.25
C ASN A 142 10.69 2.58 -17.10
N ILE A 143 10.33 3.41 -16.12
CA ILE A 143 9.55 3.02 -14.94
C ILE A 143 8.06 3.19 -15.22
N GLU A 144 7.24 2.28 -14.69
CA GLU A 144 5.79 2.37 -14.84
C GLU A 144 5.26 3.67 -14.21
N LYS A 145 4.52 4.42 -15.05
CA LYS A 145 4.04 5.76 -14.68
C LYS A 145 2.81 5.73 -13.76
N ASN A 146 2.01 4.69 -13.88
CA ASN A 146 0.71 4.62 -13.23
C ASN A 146 0.54 3.26 -12.56
N TRP A 147 0.85 3.18 -11.29
CA TRP A 147 0.63 1.96 -10.54
C TRP A 147 -0.79 1.87 -10.01
N ILE A 148 -1.37 0.70 -10.17
CA ILE A 148 -2.60 0.30 -9.49
C ILE A 148 -2.24 -0.86 -8.58
N LEU A 149 -2.39 -0.67 -7.27
CA LEU A 149 -2.09 -1.69 -6.27
C LEU A 149 -3.37 -2.14 -5.59
N LEU A 150 -3.56 -3.45 -5.50
CA LEU A 150 -4.49 -4.05 -4.56
C LEU A 150 -3.88 -3.98 -3.16
N THR A 151 -4.65 -3.57 -2.18
CA THR A 151 -4.23 -3.51 -0.78
C THR A 151 -5.18 -4.34 0.06
N ALA A 152 -4.65 -5.19 0.93
CA ALA A 152 -5.42 -5.92 1.93
C ALA A 152 -4.65 -5.91 3.25
N GLY A 153 -5.34 -5.71 4.37
CA GLY A 153 -4.68 -5.63 5.66
C GLY A 153 -5.63 -5.30 6.79
N PHE A 154 -5.09 -4.81 7.88
CA PHE A 154 -5.87 -4.34 9.02
C PHE A 154 -5.13 -3.25 9.79
N ASP A 155 -5.90 -2.42 10.47
CA ASP A 155 -5.42 -1.50 11.50
C ASP A 155 -5.97 -1.95 12.86
N MET A 156 -5.18 -1.77 13.91
CA MET A 156 -5.64 -1.77 15.30
C MET A 156 -5.78 -0.31 15.73
N LYS A 157 -6.97 0.06 16.19
CA LYS A 157 -7.25 1.39 16.73
C LYS A 157 -7.21 1.36 18.26
N PHE A 158 -6.48 2.29 18.84
CA PHE A 158 -6.34 2.49 20.30
C PHE A 158 -6.72 3.95 20.62
N GLY A 159 -7.99 4.17 20.94
CA GLY A 159 -8.51 5.53 21.06
C GLY A 159 -8.47 6.29 19.73
N PHE A 160 -7.59 7.26 19.62
CA PHE A 160 -7.36 8.02 18.39
C PHE A 160 -6.11 7.58 17.59
N ILE A 161 -5.31 6.66 18.12
CA ILE A 161 -4.10 6.13 17.48
C ILE A 161 -4.45 4.88 16.69
N THR A 162 -3.86 4.71 15.52
CA THR A 162 -3.96 3.49 14.72
C THR A 162 -2.57 2.94 14.41
N ILE A 163 -2.43 1.61 14.46
CA ILE A 163 -1.24 0.88 14.00
C ILE A 163 -1.74 -0.20 13.05
N GLY A 164 -1.13 -0.32 11.89
CA GLY A 164 -1.61 -1.23 10.85
C GLY A 164 -0.54 -1.98 10.12
N VAL A 165 -0.96 -3.10 9.54
CA VAL A 165 -0.18 -3.90 8.61
C VAL A 165 -1.01 -4.12 7.36
N ASP A 166 -0.40 -3.95 6.21
CA ASP A 166 -1.04 -4.21 4.92
C ASP A 166 -0.12 -4.97 3.96
N TYR A 167 -0.72 -5.76 3.09
CA TYR A 167 -0.09 -6.36 1.94
C TYR A 167 -0.56 -5.63 0.69
N ARG A 168 0.37 -5.33 -0.21
CA ARG A 168 0.11 -4.62 -1.47
C ARG A 168 0.65 -5.42 -2.64
N TYR A 169 -0.19 -5.59 -3.65
CA TYR A 169 0.11 -6.27 -4.88
C TYR A 169 -0.07 -5.32 -6.06
N SER A 170 0.97 -5.12 -6.87
CA SER A 170 0.88 -4.32 -8.10
C SER A 170 0.28 -5.14 -9.25
N PHE A 171 -0.62 -4.53 -10.00
CA PHE A 171 -1.11 -5.13 -11.24
C PHE A 171 -0.13 -4.93 -12.41
N GLN A 172 0.73 -3.92 -12.33
CA GLN A 172 1.75 -3.59 -13.33
C GLN A 172 3.13 -4.09 -12.90
N HIS A 173 4.03 -4.24 -13.86
CA HIS A 173 5.44 -4.48 -13.61
C HIS A 173 6.12 -3.20 -13.12
N PHE A 174 7.30 -3.31 -12.52
CA PHE A 174 8.07 -2.15 -12.09
C PHE A 174 8.60 -1.36 -13.29
N PHE A 175 9.16 -2.07 -14.26
CA PHE A 175 9.65 -1.50 -15.50
C PHE A 175 8.61 -1.65 -16.61
N ARG A 176 8.47 -0.60 -17.43
CA ARG A 176 7.48 -0.55 -18.49
C ARG A 176 7.76 -1.51 -19.65
N ASN A 177 9.03 -1.69 -19.98
CA ASN A 177 9.49 -2.42 -21.16
C ASN A 177 10.27 -3.69 -20.82
N LYS A 178 10.18 -4.18 -19.58
CA LYS A 178 10.84 -5.40 -19.13
C LYS A 178 9.84 -6.32 -18.46
N ASP A 179 9.86 -7.56 -18.86
CA ASP A 179 9.13 -8.62 -18.18
C ASP A 179 9.85 -8.98 -16.87
N GLY A 180 9.10 -9.22 -15.84
CA GLY A 180 9.63 -9.55 -14.52
C GLY A 180 8.51 -9.81 -13.54
N LYS A 181 8.83 -10.01 -12.29
CA LYS A 181 7.82 -10.19 -11.23
C LYS A 181 7.16 -8.85 -10.91
N LYS A 182 5.86 -8.92 -10.65
CA LYS A 182 5.09 -7.76 -10.22
C LYS A 182 5.46 -7.36 -8.80
N PRO A 183 5.66 -6.06 -8.51
CA PRO A 183 5.98 -5.59 -7.19
C PRO A 183 4.95 -6.00 -6.14
N GLN A 184 5.46 -6.46 -5.00
CA GLN A 184 4.67 -6.85 -3.84
C GLN A 184 5.34 -6.27 -2.59
N TYR A 185 4.54 -5.77 -1.67
CA TYR A 185 5.04 -5.11 -0.46
C TYR A 185 4.26 -5.52 0.77
N ILE A 186 4.95 -5.55 1.91
CA ILE A 186 4.32 -5.55 3.23
C ILE A 186 4.52 -4.15 3.80
N GLY A 187 3.43 -3.50 4.19
CA GLY A 187 3.42 -2.18 4.80
C GLY A 187 3.19 -2.25 6.30
N ILE A 188 3.91 -1.41 7.05
CA ILE A 188 3.63 -1.14 8.46
C ILE A 188 3.30 0.34 8.58
N SER A 189 2.25 0.67 9.30
CA SER A 189 1.75 2.03 9.41
C SER A 189 1.40 2.41 10.83
N ALA A 190 1.53 3.70 11.12
CA ALA A 190 1.00 4.34 12.30
C ALA A 190 0.22 5.60 11.91
N GLY A 191 -0.83 5.94 12.64
CA GLY A 191 -1.65 7.09 12.31
C GLY A 191 -2.52 7.58 13.45
N VAL A 192 -3.27 8.62 13.14
CA VAL A 192 -4.28 9.18 14.03
C VAL A 192 -5.61 9.29 13.30
N ILE A 193 -6.70 9.15 14.04
CA ILE A 193 -8.06 9.20 13.53
C ILE A 193 -8.95 10.01 14.47
N PHE A 194 -9.77 10.89 13.89
CA PHE A 194 -10.66 11.81 14.59
C PHE A 194 -12.09 11.65 14.17
#